data_35d95599520c2dc2599efef8312e9b32
#
_entry.id   35d95599520c2dc2599efef8312e9b32
#
_cell.length_a   1.000
_cell.length_b   1.000
_cell.length_c   1.000
_cell.angle_alpha   90.00
_cell.angle_beta   90.00
_cell.angle_gamma   90.00
#
_symmetry.space_group_name_H-M   'P 1'
#
loop_
_entity.id
_entity.type
_entity.pdbx_description
1 polymer ?
#
loop_
_entity_poly.entity_id
_entity_poly.type
_entity_poly.pdbx_seq_one_letter_code
_entity_poly.pdbx_strand_id
1 'polypeptide(L)'
;MNGSIALVGSGEYLAEMLELERSLINDGISQGRRAIYLQIPTAAGQESSNRLDYWSDLGRRQAERLGIESMTLPIFDRESANDLEFAKILEDAALIYLSGGDPHFLADTLRETLAWEAIKRNWRNGGSLAGCSAGAMVLGSEVPHFRLTRGAAVTGLDLVPNVRVIPHFDKFFKWIPDSSAKLIVDVPEGRILMGIDELTARSEEHTSELQSPYVISYAVFCLKK
;
A
#
# COMPACT_ATOMS: atom_id res chain seq x y z
N MET A 1 15.94 -13.06 -0.44
CA MET A 1 14.63 -13.21 -1.14
C MET A 1 13.86 -11.93 -0.94
N ASN A 2 13.01 -11.53 -1.88
CA ASN A 2 12.15 -10.39 -1.66
C ASN A 2 11.18 -10.69 -0.51
N GLY A 3 10.76 -9.66 0.23
CA GLY A 3 9.72 -9.79 1.25
C GLY A 3 8.32 -9.90 0.66
N SER A 4 7.35 -10.14 1.52
CA SER A 4 5.94 -10.20 1.13
C SER A 4 5.40 -8.82 0.74
N ILE A 5 4.45 -8.78 -0.21
CA ILE A 5 3.69 -7.57 -0.57
C ILE A 5 2.22 -7.82 -0.30
N ALA A 6 1.54 -6.86 0.33
CA ALA A 6 0.09 -6.86 0.49
C ALA A 6 -0.55 -5.61 -0.11
N LEU A 7 -1.53 -5.82 -0.99
CA LEU A 7 -2.41 -4.79 -1.54
C LEU A 7 -3.75 -4.87 -0.82
N VAL A 8 -4.11 -3.82 -0.08
CA VAL A 8 -5.26 -3.78 0.83
C VAL A 8 -6.31 -2.83 0.29
N GLY A 9 -7.56 -3.27 0.19
CA GLY A 9 -8.65 -2.46 -0.34
C GLY A 9 -9.07 -1.32 0.59
N SER A 10 -9.17 -1.60 1.88
CA SER A 10 -9.37 -0.65 2.97
C SER A 10 -9.19 -1.31 4.34
N GLY A 11 -9.33 -0.53 5.40
CA GLY A 11 -9.36 -1.06 6.76
C GLY A 11 -8.00 -1.04 7.45
N GLU A 12 -7.09 -0.19 6.97
CA GLU A 12 -5.79 0.00 7.61
C GLU A 12 -5.92 0.28 9.10
N TYR A 13 -5.07 -0.39 9.88
CA TYR A 13 -5.00 -0.25 11.34
C TYR A 13 -6.27 -0.70 12.09
N LEU A 14 -7.20 -1.41 11.44
CA LEU A 14 -8.37 -1.98 12.10
C LEU A 14 -8.09 -3.39 12.64
N ALA A 15 -8.88 -3.78 13.64
CA ALA A 15 -8.74 -5.10 14.27
C ALA A 15 -8.94 -6.25 13.28
N GLU A 16 -9.78 -6.06 12.27
CA GLU A 16 -10.06 -7.02 11.19
C GLU A 16 -8.81 -7.37 10.37
N MET A 17 -7.84 -6.45 10.28
CA MET A 17 -6.60 -6.64 9.52
C MET A 17 -5.46 -7.24 10.35
N LEU A 18 -5.72 -7.53 11.64
CA LEU A 18 -4.70 -7.97 12.60
C LEU A 18 -3.92 -9.20 12.13
N GLU A 19 -4.62 -10.22 11.60
CA GLU A 19 -4.01 -11.47 11.18
C GLU A 19 -3.12 -11.27 9.94
N LEU A 20 -3.56 -10.46 8.99
CA LEU A 20 -2.74 -10.11 7.82
C LEU A 20 -1.46 -9.40 8.25
N GLU A 21 -1.59 -8.35 9.06
CA GLU A 21 -0.44 -7.54 9.49
C GLU A 21 0.51 -8.38 10.35
N ARG A 22 -0.01 -9.25 11.21
CA ARG A 22 0.78 -10.22 11.98
C ARG A 22 1.58 -11.16 11.08
N SER A 23 0.95 -11.69 10.03
CA SER A 23 1.62 -12.55 9.06
C SER A 23 2.77 -11.81 8.36
N LEU A 24 2.51 -10.61 7.84
CA LEU A 24 3.52 -9.79 7.18
C LEU A 24 4.69 -9.42 8.09
N ILE A 25 4.42 -9.11 9.36
CA ILE A 25 5.46 -8.84 10.37
C ILE A 25 6.30 -10.09 10.62
N ASN A 26 5.67 -11.24 10.81
CA ASN A 26 6.37 -12.50 11.04
C ASN A 26 7.23 -12.89 9.85
N ASP A 27 6.76 -12.67 8.62
CA ASP A 27 7.53 -12.90 7.40
C ASP A 27 8.81 -12.05 7.41
N GLY A 28 8.69 -10.75 7.66
CA GLY A 28 9.85 -9.85 7.72
C GLY A 28 10.84 -10.24 8.83
N ILE A 29 10.34 -10.58 10.03
CA ILE A 29 11.18 -11.05 11.14
C ILE A 29 11.90 -12.36 10.77
N SER A 30 11.21 -13.29 10.11
CA SER A 30 11.78 -14.57 9.67
C SER A 30 12.94 -14.39 8.69
N GLN A 31 12.92 -13.30 7.92
CA GLN A 31 13.97 -12.89 6.98
C GLN A 31 15.07 -12.03 7.66
N GLY A 32 15.04 -11.92 8.99
CA GLY A 32 16.04 -11.20 9.77
C GLY A 32 15.88 -9.69 9.82
N ARG A 33 14.68 -9.16 9.47
CA ARG A 33 14.39 -7.73 9.63
C ARG A 33 14.12 -7.40 11.08
N ARG A 34 14.45 -6.17 11.48
CA ARG A 34 14.16 -5.66 12.82
C ARG A 34 12.66 -5.73 13.08
N ALA A 35 12.27 -6.20 14.26
CA ALA A 35 10.86 -6.29 14.67
C ALA A 35 10.26 -4.90 14.93
N ILE A 36 10.08 -4.12 13.87
CA ILE A 36 9.44 -2.80 13.88
C ILE A 36 8.41 -2.69 12.77
N TYR A 37 7.31 -2.04 13.08
CA TYR A 37 6.22 -1.71 12.16
C TYR A 37 6.30 -0.22 11.83
N LEU A 38 6.71 0.13 10.62
CA LEU A 38 6.79 1.49 10.13
C LEU A 38 5.53 1.89 9.38
N GLN A 39 4.93 2.99 9.78
CA GLN A 39 3.71 3.55 9.21
C GLN A 39 4.03 4.83 8.47
N ILE A 40 3.61 4.92 7.20
CA ILE A 40 3.91 6.05 6.31
C ILE A 40 2.59 6.66 5.83
N PRO A 41 2.07 7.69 6.52
CA PRO A 41 0.80 8.32 6.19
C PRO A 41 0.93 9.42 5.12
N THR A 42 1.89 9.30 4.21
CA THR A 42 2.16 10.30 3.16
C THR A 42 0.92 10.65 2.35
N ALA A 43 0.08 9.66 1.99
CA ALA A 43 -1.14 9.89 1.22
C ALA A 43 -2.13 10.84 1.90
N ALA A 44 -2.10 10.91 3.23
CA ALA A 44 -2.92 11.82 4.05
C ALA A 44 -2.21 13.15 4.35
N GLY A 45 -0.99 13.37 3.86
CA GLY A 45 -0.15 14.51 4.23
C GLY A 45 -0.72 15.89 3.94
N GLN A 46 -1.76 15.98 3.11
CA GLN A 46 -2.48 17.24 2.83
C GLN A 46 -3.72 17.42 3.72
N GLU A 47 -4.02 16.48 4.62
CA GLU A 47 -5.12 16.57 5.57
C GLU A 47 -4.75 17.50 6.76
N SER A 48 -5.75 17.84 7.58
CA SER A 48 -5.50 18.63 8.79
C SER A 48 -4.68 17.86 9.82
N SER A 49 -3.98 18.58 10.70
CA SER A 49 -3.18 17.99 11.80
C SER A 49 -4.01 17.02 12.64
N ASN A 50 -5.26 17.36 12.97
CA ASN A 50 -6.15 16.46 13.74
C ASN A 50 -6.42 15.13 13.01
N ARG A 51 -6.44 15.14 11.68
CA ARG A 51 -6.61 13.91 10.89
C ARG A 51 -5.33 13.08 10.87
N LEU A 52 -4.18 13.72 10.76
CA LEU A 52 -2.88 13.04 10.84
C LEU A 52 -2.66 12.42 12.22
N ASP A 53 -3.02 13.13 13.30
CA ASP A 53 -2.98 12.60 14.67
C ASP A 53 -3.90 11.38 14.82
N TYR A 54 -5.11 11.45 14.25
CA TYR A 54 -6.05 10.33 14.24
C TYR A 54 -5.47 9.08 13.55
N TRP A 55 -4.86 9.23 12.38
CA TRP A 55 -4.23 8.12 11.66
C TRP A 55 -3.05 7.53 12.42
N SER A 56 -2.20 8.40 12.99
CA SER A 56 -1.06 7.98 13.82
C SER A 56 -1.52 7.21 15.06
N ASP A 57 -2.59 7.67 15.72
CA ASP A 57 -3.18 6.97 16.87
C ASP A 57 -3.77 5.62 16.51
N LEU A 58 -4.46 5.49 15.37
CA LEU A 58 -4.96 4.20 14.90
C LEU A 58 -3.82 3.22 14.66
N GLY A 59 -2.77 3.66 13.98
CA GLY A 59 -1.61 2.84 13.70
C GLY A 59 -0.89 2.40 14.98
N ARG A 60 -0.72 3.29 15.95
CA ARG A 60 -0.14 2.97 17.25
C ARG A 60 -0.96 1.91 17.99
N ARG A 61 -2.29 2.08 18.06
CA ARG A 61 -3.19 1.09 18.69
C ARG A 61 -3.13 -0.27 18.00
N GLN A 62 -2.99 -0.31 16.71
CA GLN A 62 -2.85 -1.56 15.98
C GLN A 62 -1.52 -2.26 16.31
N ALA A 63 -0.42 -1.51 16.37
CA ALA A 63 0.86 -2.05 16.79
C ALA A 63 0.84 -2.58 18.25
N GLU A 64 0.12 -1.90 19.15
CA GLU A 64 -0.11 -2.38 20.51
C GLU A 64 -0.86 -3.72 20.53
N ARG A 65 -1.89 -3.90 19.68
CA ARG A 65 -2.60 -5.19 19.54
C ARG A 65 -1.70 -6.29 18.97
N LEU A 66 -0.77 -5.91 18.12
CA LEU A 66 0.22 -6.82 17.52
C LEU A 66 1.36 -7.15 18.48
N GLY A 67 1.57 -6.34 19.52
CA GLY A 67 2.68 -6.49 20.46
C GLY A 67 4.04 -6.16 19.84
N ILE A 68 4.08 -5.19 18.91
CA ILE A 68 5.30 -4.80 18.19
C ILE A 68 5.61 -3.32 18.39
N GLU A 69 6.91 -2.98 18.37
CA GLU A 69 7.36 -1.58 18.28
C GLU A 69 6.86 -0.96 16.95
N SER A 70 6.38 0.27 17.01
CA SER A 70 5.97 1.00 15.81
C SER A 70 6.50 2.43 15.78
N MET A 71 6.65 2.94 14.59
CA MET A 71 7.01 4.33 14.36
C MET A 71 6.23 4.86 13.16
N THR A 72 5.63 6.05 13.31
CA THR A 72 5.06 6.80 12.19
C THR A 72 6.12 7.74 11.64
N LEU A 73 6.43 7.64 10.36
CA LEU A 73 7.37 8.54 9.67
C LEU A 73 6.59 9.65 8.95
N PRO A 74 6.76 10.91 9.35
CA PRO A 74 6.04 12.05 8.78
C PRO A 74 6.66 12.50 7.45
N ILE A 75 6.60 11.64 6.45
CA ILE A 75 7.08 11.93 5.09
C ILE A 75 5.93 12.59 4.32
N PHE A 76 5.85 13.92 4.36
CA PHE A 76 4.72 14.66 3.79
C PHE A 76 5.09 15.57 2.61
N ASP A 77 6.36 15.62 2.23
CA ASP A 77 6.86 16.34 1.07
C ASP A 77 8.13 15.70 0.52
N ARG A 78 8.64 16.24 -0.57
CA ARG A 78 9.86 15.71 -1.20
C ARG A 78 11.13 15.98 -0.39
N GLU A 79 11.14 16.99 0.49
CA GLU A 79 12.27 17.27 1.37
C GLU A 79 12.38 16.15 2.43
N SER A 80 11.30 15.86 3.15
CA SER A 80 11.23 14.76 4.12
C SER A 80 11.41 13.38 3.45
N ALA A 81 10.94 13.20 2.20
CA ALA A 81 11.18 11.97 1.43
C ALA A 81 12.66 11.79 1.00
N ASN A 82 13.47 12.83 1.06
CA ASN A 82 14.92 12.79 0.82
C ASN A 82 15.76 12.95 2.10
N ASP A 83 15.14 12.83 3.27
CA ASP A 83 15.83 12.82 4.54
C ASP A 83 16.60 11.49 4.73
N LEU A 84 17.91 11.61 5.00
CA LEU A 84 18.80 10.46 5.18
C LEU A 84 18.49 9.64 6.44
N GLU A 85 17.98 10.27 7.49
CA GLU A 85 17.62 9.56 8.72
C GLU A 85 16.35 8.74 8.51
N PHE A 86 15.35 9.28 7.83
CA PHE A 86 14.17 8.49 7.45
C PHE A 86 14.54 7.34 6.51
N ALA A 87 15.41 7.58 5.52
CA ALA A 87 15.89 6.53 4.63
C ALA A 87 16.58 5.39 5.39
N LYS A 88 17.43 5.69 6.37
CA LYS A 88 18.09 4.67 7.22
C LYS A 88 17.09 3.86 8.04
N ILE A 89 16.08 4.53 8.62
CA ILE A 89 15.02 3.85 9.40
C ILE A 89 14.24 2.88 8.52
N LEU A 90 13.96 3.26 7.27
CA LEU A 90 13.20 2.45 6.30
C LEU A 90 13.96 1.21 5.81
N GLU A 91 15.28 1.12 5.95
CA GLU A 91 16.07 0.02 5.40
C GLU A 91 15.98 -1.30 6.18
N ASP A 92 15.48 -1.28 7.42
CA ASP A 92 15.49 -2.46 8.29
C ASP A 92 14.22 -2.56 9.14
N ALA A 93 13.09 -2.75 8.50
CA ALA A 93 11.79 -2.93 9.15
C ALA A 93 11.16 -4.27 8.78
N ALA A 94 10.50 -4.92 9.73
CA ALA A 94 9.73 -6.13 9.47
C ALA A 94 8.54 -5.82 8.55
N LEU A 95 7.85 -4.71 8.79
CA LEU A 95 6.73 -4.26 7.95
C LEU A 95 6.80 -2.74 7.74
N ILE A 96 6.69 -2.32 6.48
CA ILE A 96 6.42 -0.95 6.08
C ILE A 96 4.99 -0.87 5.54
N TYR A 97 4.21 0.12 5.99
CA TYR A 97 2.82 0.27 5.61
C TYR A 97 2.53 1.65 5.03
N LEU A 98 2.13 1.70 3.76
CA LEU A 98 1.66 2.91 3.07
C LEU A 98 0.15 3.02 3.29
N SER A 99 -0.31 4.01 4.06
CA SER A 99 -1.72 4.21 4.36
C SER A 99 -2.50 4.85 3.21
N GLY A 100 -3.82 4.95 3.38
CA GLY A 100 -4.75 5.58 2.45
C GLY A 100 -4.69 7.11 2.45
N GLY A 101 -5.38 7.72 1.47
CA GLY A 101 -5.46 9.17 1.24
C GLY A 101 -5.43 9.52 -0.25
N ASP A 102 -4.65 10.52 -0.64
CA ASP A 102 -4.48 10.90 -2.06
C ASP A 102 -3.35 10.09 -2.72
N PRO A 103 -3.68 9.21 -3.69
CA PRO A 103 -2.67 8.37 -4.33
C PRO A 103 -1.74 9.15 -5.26
N HIS A 104 -2.20 10.24 -5.85
CA HIS A 104 -1.35 11.08 -6.71
C HIS A 104 -0.32 11.82 -5.88
N PHE A 105 -0.74 12.41 -4.77
CA PHE A 105 0.15 13.06 -3.83
C PHE A 105 1.20 12.08 -3.26
N LEU A 106 0.78 10.87 -2.90
CA LEU A 106 1.68 9.81 -2.43
C LEU A 106 2.72 9.44 -3.50
N ALA A 107 2.29 9.22 -4.75
CA ALA A 107 3.19 8.87 -5.85
C ALA A 107 4.20 9.98 -6.13
N ASP A 108 3.73 11.24 -6.18
CA ASP A 108 4.58 12.39 -6.49
C ASP A 108 5.58 12.70 -5.36
N THR A 109 5.17 12.48 -4.10
CA THR A 109 6.05 12.67 -2.94
C THR A 109 7.16 11.63 -2.90
N LEU A 110 6.87 10.36 -3.17
CA LEU A 110 7.84 9.27 -3.01
C LEU A 110 8.68 8.97 -4.26
N ARG A 111 8.17 9.27 -5.46
CA ARG A 111 8.85 8.92 -6.72
C ARG A 111 10.27 9.47 -6.77
N GLU A 112 11.25 8.60 -7.08
CA GLU A 112 12.65 8.98 -7.25
C GLU A 112 13.26 9.69 -6.01
N THR A 113 12.91 9.22 -4.80
CA THR A 113 13.42 9.75 -3.54
C THR A 113 14.22 8.71 -2.76
N LEU A 114 14.99 9.17 -1.77
CA LEU A 114 15.74 8.28 -0.88
C LEU A 114 14.83 7.36 -0.09
N ALA A 115 13.68 7.85 0.37
CA ALA A 115 12.69 7.03 1.09
C ALA A 115 12.16 5.88 0.21
N TRP A 116 11.80 6.16 -1.05
CA TRP A 116 11.32 5.12 -1.95
C TRP A 116 12.41 4.08 -2.27
N GLU A 117 13.63 4.51 -2.51
CA GLU A 117 14.76 3.60 -2.71
C GLU A 117 15.02 2.73 -1.46
N ALA A 118 14.91 3.31 -0.25
CA ALA A 118 15.07 2.59 1.01
C ALA A 118 13.95 1.55 1.20
N ILE A 119 12.68 1.90 0.94
CA ILE A 119 11.55 0.97 0.95
C ILE A 119 11.79 -0.20 0.01
N LYS A 120 12.21 0.07 -1.23
CA LYS A 120 12.54 -0.99 -2.21
C LYS A 120 13.69 -1.88 -1.75
N ARG A 121 14.73 -1.29 -1.14
CA ARG A 121 15.84 -2.07 -0.59
C ARG A 121 15.39 -2.95 0.57
N ASN A 122 14.61 -2.41 1.50
CA ASN A 122 14.06 -3.20 2.61
C ASN A 122 13.28 -4.40 2.10
N TRP A 123 12.35 -4.18 1.15
CA TRP A 123 11.56 -5.24 0.54
C TRP A 123 12.44 -6.28 -0.18
N ARG A 124 13.41 -5.87 -0.99
CA ARG A 124 14.35 -6.78 -1.66
C ARG A 124 15.18 -7.62 -0.69
N ASN A 125 15.37 -7.14 0.52
CA ASN A 125 16.11 -7.78 1.59
C ASN A 125 15.21 -8.54 2.59
N GLY A 126 13.94 -8.80 2.24
CA GLY A 126 13.04 -9.65 3.02
C GLY A 126 12.05 -8.90 3.93
N GLY A 127 12.09 -7.56 3.99
CA GLY A 127 11.07 -6.78 4.71
C GLY A 127 9.73 -6.80 3.99
N SER A 128 8.64 -6.93 4.73
CA SER A 128 7.30 -6.89 4.16
C SER A 128 6.84 -5.47 3.85
N LEU A 129 6.04 -5.32 2.79
CA LEU A 129 5.45 -4.05 2.38
C LEU A 129 3.94 -4.19 2.20
N ALA A 130 3.17 -3.33 2.84
CA ALA A 130 1.74 -3.24 2.62
C ALA A 130 1.35 -1.85 2.10
N GLY A 131 0.35 -1.80 1.25
CA GLY A 131 -0.29 -0.55 0.83
C GLY A 131 -1.81 -0.68 0.92
N CYS A 132 -2.47 0.28 1.57
CA CYS A 132 -3.92 0.33 1.71
C CYS A 132 -4.52 1.45 0.88
N SER A 133 -5.63 1.17 0.18
CA SER A 133 -6.34 2.17 -0.64
C SER A 133 -5.38 2.91 -1.58
N ALA A 134 -5.06 4.17 -1.33
CA ALA A 134 -4.06 4.95 -2.07
C ALA A 134 -2.69 4.25 -2.09
N GLY A 135 -2.25 3.68 -0.96
CA GLY A 135 -1.01 2.91 -0.86
C GLY A 135 -1.00 1.69 -1.77
N ALA A 136 -2.12 0.96 -1.88
CA ALA A 136 -2.24 -0.17 -2.81
C ALA A 136 -2.21 0.28 -4.28
N MET A 137 -2.88 1.39 -4.60
CA MET A 137 -2.89 1.94 -5.96
C MET A 137 -1.50 2.30 -6.46
N VAL A 138 -0.71 2.99 -5.65
CA VAL A 138 0.62 3.46 -6.07
C VAL A 138 1.64 2.35 -6.23
N LEU A 139 1.46 1.22 -5.53
CA LEU A 139 2.34 0.06 -5.71
C LEU A 139 2.18 -0.59 -7.08
N GLY A 140 1.04 -0.42 -7.73
CA GLY A 140 0.81 -0.81 -9.11
C GLY A 140 1.51 0.08 -10.14
N SER A 141 1.34 -0.25 -11.41
CA SER A 141 1.95 0.50 -12.52
C SER A 141 1.23 1.78 -12.89
N GLU A 142 -0.04 1.91 -12.55
CA GLU A 142 -0.87 3.06 -12.92
C GLU A 142 -1.84 3.44 -11.80
N VAL A 143 -1.96 4.76 -11.60
CA VAL A 143 -2.93 5.38 -10.69
C VAL A 143 -4.00 6.09 -11.51
N PRO A 144 -5.24 5.58 -11.59
CA PRO A 144 -6.30 6.22 -12.34
C PRO A 144 -6.79 7.49 -11.66
N HIS A 145 -7.22 8.47 -12.46
CA HIS A 145 -8.00 9.59 -11.97
C HIS A 145 -9.48 9.20 -11.87
N PHE A 146 -10.07 9.33 -10.70
CA PHE A 146 -11.49 9.07 -10.49
C PHE A 146 -12.42 10.20 -10.99
N ARG A 147 -11.84 11.31 -11.48
CA ARG A 147 -12.58 12.42 -12.09
C ARG A 147 -12.16 12.58 -13.54
N LEU A 148 -13.11 12.47 -14.46
CA LEU A 148 -12.91 12.62 -15.92
C LEU A 148 -12.19 13.90 -16.33
N THR A 149 -12.31 14.97 -15.53
CA THR A 149 -11.71 16.28 -15.80
C THR A 149 -10.20 16.35 -15.60
N ARG A 150 -9.57 15.30 -15.03
CA ARG A 150 -8.14 15.30 -14.68
C ARG A 150 -7.22 14.53 -15.64
N GLY A 151 -7.77 14.01 -16.74
CA GLY A 151 -6.95 13.39 -17.78
C GLY A 151 -6.67 11.89 -17.61
N ALA A 152 -5.61 11.40 -18.26
CA ALA A 152 -5.22 9.99 -18.23
C ALA A 152 -4.63 9.60 -16.87
N ALA A 153 -4.61 8.28 -16.60
CA ALA A 153 -3.92 7.73 -15.44
C ALA A 153 -2.46 8.17 -15.40
N VAL A 154 -1.93 8.39 -14.20
CA VAL A 154 -0.50 8.66 -14.02
C VAL A 154 0.25 7.38 -13.65
N THR A 155 1.56 7.38 -13.88
CA THR A 155 2.41 6.26 -13.50
C THR A 155 2.40 6.06 -11.99
N GLY A 156 2.24 4.82 -11.53
CA GLY A 156 2.43 4.43 -10.13
C GLY A 156 3.91 4.39 -9.72
N LEU A 157 4.21 3.78 -8.60
CA LEU A 157 5.58 3.48 -8.18
C LEU A 157 6.10 2.15 -8.75
N ASP A 158 5.23 1.42 -9.45
CA ASP A 158 5.50 0.23 -10.29
C ASP A 158 6.31 -0.88 -9.59
N LEU A 159 6.05 -1.11 -8.31
CA LEU A 159 6.66 -2.24 -7.60
C LEU A 159 5.97 -3.56 -7.96
N VAL A 160 4.67 -3.51 -8.23
CA VAL A 160 3.87 -4.61 -8.79
C VAL A 160 3.55 -4.27 -10.24
N PRO A 161 4.40 -4.71 -11.19
CA PRO A 161 4.30 -4.29 -12.57
C PRO A 161 3.06 -4.86 -13.26
N ASN A 162 2.58 -4.13 -14.27
CA ASN A 162 1.41 -4.49 -15.09
C ASN A 162 0.08 -4.60 -14.33
N VAL A 163 0.00 -4.12 -13.10
CA VAL A 163 -1.22 -4.15 -12.29
C VAL A 163 -1.76 -2.72 -12.12
N ARG A 164 -3.06 -2.56 -12.35
CA ARG A 164 -3.85 -1.41 -11.91
C ARG A 164 -4.74 -1.86 -10.77
N VAL A 165 -4.60 -1.24 -9.60
CA VAL A 165 -5.39 -1.55 -8.40
C VAL A 165 -6.57 -0.60 -8.28
N ILE A 166 -7.76 -1.17 -8.03
CA ILE A 166 -8.97 -0.43 -7.66
C ILE A 166 -9.37 -0.86 -6.25
N PRO A 167 -9.09 -0.05 -5.23
CA PRO A 167 -9.52 -0.32 -3.87
C PRO A 167 -11.02 -0.05 -3.70
N HIS A 168 -11.61 -0.49 -2.57
CA HIS A 168 -13.04 -0.36 -2.27
C HIS A 168 -13.94 -0.87 -3.41
N PHE A 169 -13.56 -1.98 -4.04
CA PHE A 169 -14.15 -2.41 -5.30
C PHE A 169 -15.64 -2.76 -5.17
N ASP A 170 -16.06 -3.31 -4.01
CA ASP A 170 -17.46 -3.56 -3.65
C ASP A 170 -18.34 -2.31 -3.62
N LYS A 171 -17.73 -1.13 -3.46
CA LYS A 171 -18.41 0.17 -3.47
C LYS A 171 -18.08 1.01 -4.70
N PHE A 172 -17.10 0.61 -5.51
CA PHE A 172 -16.57 1.38 -6.63
C PHE A 172 -17.68 1.86 -7.59
N PHE A 173 -18.52 0.94 -8.07
CA PHE A 173 -19.61 1.27 -9.00
C PHE A 173 -20.76 2.08 -8.38
N LYS A 174 -20.81 2.19 -7.05
CA LYS A 174 -21.78 3.05 -6.36
C LYS A 174 -21.30 4.49 -6.25
N TRP A 175 -19.98 4.69 -6.23
CA TRP A 175 -19.37 6.02 -6.00
C TRP A 175 -18.91 6.70 -7.28
N ILE A 176 -18.64 5.93 -8.32
CA ILE A 176 -18.08 6.41 -9.57
C ILE A 176 -19.16 6.35 -10.67
N PRO A 177 -19.40 7.45 -11.41
CA PRO A 177 -20.32 7.43 -12.55
C PRO A 177 -19.92 6.37 -13.59
N ASP A 178 -20.89 5.71 -14.20
CA ASP A 178 -20.68 4.60 -15.15
C ASP A 178 -19.68 4.93 -16.28
N SER A 179 -19.74 6.16 -16.79
CA SER A 179 -18.82 6.62 -17.84
C SER A 179 -17.36 6.67 -17.37
N SER A 180 -17.13 7.11 -16.13
CA SER A 180 -15.80 7.13 -15.51
C SER A 180 -15.36 5.73 -15.14
N ALA A 181 -16.27 4.91 -14.60
CA ALA A 181 -15.99 3.54 -14.22
C ALA A 181 -15.50 2.72 -15.42
N LYS A 182 -16.16 2.84 -16.58
CA LYS A 182 -15.75 2.16 -17.82
C LYS A 182 -14.31 2.50 -18.23
N LEU A 183 -13.93 3.77 -18.16
CA LEU A 183 -12.56 4.20 -18.49
C LEU A 183 -11.52 3.71 -17.49
N ILE A 184 -11.89 3.61 -16.21
CA ILE A 184 -10.99 3.17 -15.15
C ILE A 184 -10.76 1.66 -15.23
N VAL A 185 -11.81 0.88 -15.52
CA VAL A 185 -11.70 -0.58 -15.62
C VAL A 185 -11.16 -1.05 -16.98
N ASP A 186 -11.14 -0.19 -17.98
CA ASP A 186 -10.52 -0.51 -19.27
C ASP A 186 -9.01 -0.36 -19.17
N VAL A 187 -8.31 -1.49 -19.15
CA VAL A 187 -6.84 -1.54 -19.11
C VAL A 187 -6.30 -2.02 -20.45
N PRO A 188 -5.12 -1.54 -20.87
CA PRO A 188 -4.46 -2.02 -22.09
C PRO A 188 -4.20 -3.53 -22.06
N GLU A 189 -4.02 -4.12 -23.24
CA GLU A 189 -3.63 -5.51 -23.37
C GLU A 189 -2.32 -5.80 -22.63
N GLY A 190 -2.25 -6.93 -21.94
CA GLY A 190 -1.10 -7.32 -21.11
C GLY A 190 -1.09 -6.72 -19.71
N ARG A 191 -2.08 -5.89 -19.36
CA ARG A 191 -2.26 -5.38 -18.00
C ARG A 191 -3.34 -6.14 -17.25
N ILE A 192 -3.23 -6.12 -15.92
CA ILE A 192 -4.19 -6.75 -15.00
C ILE A 192 -4.93 -5.64 -14.26
N LEU A 193 -6.26 -5.67 -14.30
CA LEU A 193 -7.09 -4.91 -13.37
C LEU A 193 -7.32 -5.77 -12.12
N MET A 194 -6.98 -5.23 -10.96
CA MET A 194 -7.19 -5.88 -9.67
C MET A 194 -8.14 -5.04 -8.82
N GLY A 195 -9.39 -5.48 -8.70
CA GLY A 195 -10.34 -4.92 -7.76
C GLY A 195 -10.18 -5.58 -6.40
N ILE A 196 -10.10 -4.79 -5.32
CA ILE A 196 -9.95 -5.28 -3.95
C ILE A 196 -11.05 -4.63 -3.11
N ASP A 197 -11.91 -5.47 -2.53
CA ASP A 197 -13.01 -5.03 -1.68
C ASP A 197 -12.53 -4.43 -0.36
N GLU A 198 -13.41 -3.73 0.34
CA GLU A 198 -13.10 -3.25 1.69
C GLU A 198 -12.78 -4.42 2.64
N LEU A 199 -11.95 -4.19 3.64
CA LEU A 199 -11.49 -5.18 4.63
C LEU A 199 -10.90 -6.45 3.99
N THR A 200 -10.33 -6.32 2.79
CA THR A 200 -9.77 -7.41 1.99
C THR A 200 -8.36 -7.06 1.55
N ALA A 201 -7.53 -8.06 1.41
CA ALA A 201 -6.19 -7.90 0.88
C ALA A 201 -5.80 -9.01 -0.10
N ARG A 202 -4.95 -8.69 -1.05
CA ARG A 202 -4.16 -9.63 -1.82
C ARG A 202 -2.72 -9.59 -1.32
N SER A 203 -2.23 -10.67 -0.74
CA SER A 203 -0.82 -10.83 -0.41
C SER A 203 -0.14 -11.80 -1.38
N GLU A 204 1.11 -11.53 -1.69
CA GLU A 204 1.99 -12.43 -2.44
C GLU A 204 3.28 -12.63 -1.64
N GLU A 205 3.58 -13.88 -1.37
CA GLU A 205 4.84 -14.31 -0.79
C GLU A 205 5.75 -14.79 -1.93
N HIS A 206 6.99 -14.35 -1.93
CA HIS A 206 7.99 -14.84 -2.89
C HIS A 206 8.57 -16.20 -2.45
N THR A 207 7.72 -17.20 -2.33
CA THR A 207 8.14 -18.60 -2.45
C THR A 207 7.87 -19.03 -3.88
N SER A 208 8.80 -19.77 -4.47
CA SER A 208 8.93 -20.10 -5.89
C SER A 208 7.80 -20.94 -6.52
N GLU A 209 6.61 -20.93 -5.94
CA GLU A 209 5.39 -21.52 -6.52
C GLU A 209 4.17 -20.72 -6.06
N LEU A 210 3.26 -20.47 -7.02
CA LEU A 210 1.92 -19.93 -6.80
C LEU A 210 1.09 -20.87 -5.89
N GLN A 211 1.39 -20.91 -4.61
CA GLN A 211 0.65 -21.68 -3.64
C GLN A 211 -0.10 -20.76 -2.69
N SER A 212 -1.39 -20.77 -2.91
CA SER A 212 -2.47 -20.33 -2.03
C SER A 212 -2.50 -18.86 -1.61
N PRO A 213 -3.46 -18.08 -2.12
CA PRO A 213 -3.75 -16.77 -1.55
C PRO A 213 -4.32 -16.98 -0.15
N TYR A 214 -3.74 -16.37 0.87
CA TYR A 214 -4.49 -16.06 2.08
C TYR A 214 -5.58 -15.07 1.69
N VAL A 215 -6.73 -15.60 1.32
CA VAL A 215 -7.93 -14.80 1.13
C VAL A 215 -8.55 -14.64 2.52
N ILE A 216 -8.28 -13.50 3.14
CA ILE A 216 -9.15 -13.03 4.21
C ILE A 216 -10.41 -12.53 3.50
N SER A 217 -11.36 -13.44 3.38
CA SER A 217 -12.76 -13.30 3.00
C SER A 217 -13.16 -12.14 2.06
N TYR A 218 -13.68 -12.53 0.89
CA TYR A 218 -14.43 -11.81 -0.16
C TYR A 218 -13.63 -11.14 -1.29
N ALA A 219 -13.78 -11.78 -2.44
CA ALA A 219 -13.61 -11.34 -3.82
C ALA A 219 -12.46 -10.38 -4.18
N VAL A 220 -11.32 -10.94 -4.53
CA VAL A 220 -10.36 -10.30 -5.45
C VAL A 220 -10.80 -10.63 -6.87
N PHE A 221 -11.29 -9.66 -7.64
CA PHE A 221 -11.55 -9.81 -9.07
C PHE A 221 -10.27 -9.50 -9.86
N CYS A 222 -9.72 -10.51 -10.52
CA CYS A 222 -8.67 -10.32 -11.53
C CYS A 222 -9.30 -10.46 -12.92
N LEU A 223 -9.33 -9.37 -13.69
CA LEU A 223 -9.62 -9.42 -15.12
C LEU A 223 -8.28 -9.40 -15.86
N LYS A 224 -7.93 -10.53 -16.49
CA LYS A 224 -6.88 -10.57 -17.53
C LYS A 224 -7.55 -10.27 -18.87
N LYS A 225 -7.07 -9.25 -19.58
CA LYS A 225 -7.28 -9.10 -21.01
C LYS A 225 -6.10 -9.65 -21.80
#